data_21c13d646d5795de781db472e065e274
#
_entry.id   21c13d646d5795de781db472e065e274
#
_cell.length_a   1.000
_cell.length_b   1.000
_cell.length_c   1.000
_cell.angle_alpha   90.00
_cell.angle_beta   90.00
_cell.angle_gamma   90.00
#
_symmetry.space_group_name_H-M   'P 1'
#
loop_
_entity.id
_entity.type
_entity.pdbx_description
1 polymer ?
#
loop_
_entity_poly.entity_id
_entity_poly.type
_entity_poly.pdbx_seq_one_letter_code
_entity_poly.pdbx_strand_id
1 'polypeptide(L)'
;MKRLEDMNIEGKRVIVRCDYNVPIENGVIKDETRIVNSLETIKYCISKASKVIILSHLGRIKTEEDKQNNSLKVVCDRLSKLLNEDVTFVTYDEDVESKVNDNKLIMFENVRYFDLDNKKESNEDPELSKYFASFGDIFINEGFGVSHRECASLTGISKLLPSCNGFLVCNEVDNLSNLLDGYEKPYAVCMGGKKVSDKIELIDSLITKCDYMLISGLMVYTFLASMGKKTGKAFVEEDSFEYCKSLLEKYPEKIVLIKDAYVRNNGKQYRLIDEIDDNDECLDIGPETIETFKTYLEKSKTIFINGPVGLFEDSEYEYGSKSLCEILKTLDSKIYAGGGETTYMFNKYGVDNAFKSTGGGATLTFLSSGTLIGIIK
;
A
#
# COMPACT_ATOMS: atom_id res chain seq x y z
N MET A 1 -19.90 -6.56 -3.20
CA MET A 1 -18.65 -7.01 -3.84
C MET A 1 -18.80 -8.47 -4.24
N LYS A 2 -18.52 -8.82 -5.50
CA LYS A 2 -18.54 -10.23 -5.97
C LYS A 2 -17.27 -10.94 -5.50
N ARG A 3 -17.39 -12.11 -4.91
CA ARG A 3 -16.30 -12.90 -4.34
C ARG A 3 -16.00 -14.13 -5.17
N LEU A 4 -14.77 -14.60 -5.14
CA LEU A 4 -14.33 -15.79 -5.86
C LEU A 4 -15.07 -17.05 -5.42
N GLU A 5 -15.36 -17.20 -4.13
CA GLU A 5 -16.11 -18.34 -3.61
C GLU A 5 -17.55 -18.44 -4.14
N ASP A 6 -18.13 -17.35 -4.59
CA ASP A 6 -19.48 -17.30 -5.17
C ASP A 6 -19.48 -17.54 -6.69
N MET A 7 -18.31 -17.65 -7.31
CA MET A 7 -18.15 -17.82 -8.76
C MET A 7 -17.87 -19.28 -9.13
N ASN A 8 -18.65 -19.82 -10.04
CA ASN A 8 -18.36 -21.16 -10.58
C ASN A 8 -17.23 -21.09 -11.62
N ILE A 9 -16.03 -21.49 -11.21
CA ILE A 9 -14.84 -21.56 -12.06
C ILE A 9 -14.46 -22.98 -12.50
N GLU A 10 -15.29 -23.98 -12.17
CA GLU A 10 -15.02 -25.39 -12.49
C GLU A 10 -14.87 -25.59 -14.00
N GLY A 11 -13.74 -26.14 -14.42
CA GLY A 11 -13.42 -26.40 -15.82
C GLY A 11 -13.25 -25.15 -16.71
N LYS A 12 -13.26 -23.93 -16.16
CA LYS A 12 -13.10 -22.67 -16.88
C LYS A 12 -11.62 -22.28 -17.02
N ARG A 13 -11.33 -21.46 -18.03
CA ARG A 13 -10.06 -20.75 -18.14
C ARG A 13 -10.19 -19.46 -17.33
N VAL A 14 -9.36 -19.28 -16.32
CA VAL A 14 -9.40 -18.11 -15.44
C VAL A 14 -8.20 -17.22 -15.66
N ILE A 15 -8.43 -15.92 -15.75
CA ILE A 15 -7.39 -14.88 -15.76
C ILE A 15 -7.34 -14.27 -14.37
N VAL A 16 -6.17 -14.31 -13.72
CA VAL A 16 -5.94 -13.75 -12.39
C VAL A 16 -4.99 -12.57 -12.50
N ARG A 17 -5.46 -11.36 -12.19
CA ARG A 17 -4.64 -10.15 -12.17
C ARG A 17 -4.05 -9.96 -10.77
N CYS A 18 -2.76 -10.22 -10.62
CA CYS A 18 -2.00 -10.06 -9.39
C CYS A 18 -1.21 -8.75 -9.37
N ASP A 19 -0.79 -8.31 -8.19
CA ASP A 19 0.18 -7.22 -8.03
C ASP A 19 1.52 -7.79 -7.56
N TYR A 20 2.40 -8.11 -8.50
CA TYR A 20 3.76 -8.61 -8.25
C TYR A 20 4.82 -7.52 -8.48
N ASN A 21 4.45 -6.27 -8.27
CA ASN A 21 5.40 -5.16 -8.28
C ASN A 21 6.24 -5.17 -6.99
N VAL A 22 7.15 -6.12 -6.92
CA VAL A 22 8.04 -6.39 -5.78
C VAL A 22 9.42 -5.76 -5.99
N PRO A 23 10.14 -5.38 -4.92
CA PRO A 23 11.51 -4.87 -5.03
C PRO A 23 12.46 -5.99 -5.43
N ILE A 24 13.22 -5.77 -6.50
CA ILE A 24 14.24 -6.68 -7.01
C ILE A 24 15.58 -5.95 -7.04
N GLU A 25 16.59 -6.54 -6.44
CA GLU A 25 17.98 -6.05 -6.48
C GLU A 25 18.91 -7.18 -6.92
N ASN A 26 19.71 -6.92 -7.95
CA ASN A 26 20.65 -7.90 -8.52
C ASN A 26 19.97 -9.26 -8.85
N GLY A 27 18.76 -9.22 -9.39
CA GLY A 27 18.00 -10.41 -9.74
C GLY A 27 17.39 -11.19 -8.54
N VAL A 28 17.42 -10.60 -7.32
CA VAL A 28 16.88 -11.21 -6.11
C VAL A 28 15.70 -10.41 -5.60
N ILE A 29 14.57 -11.07 -5.37
CA ILE A 29 13.39 -10.48 -4.74
C ILE A 29 13.70 -10.19 -3.27
N LYS A 30 13.54 -8.93 -2.84
CA LYS A 30 13.82 -8.49 -1.46
C LYS A 30 12.62 -8.62 -0.54
N ASP A 31 11.42 -8.49 -1.08
CA ASP A 31 10.16 -8.68 -0.36
C ASP A 31 9.18 -9.45 -1.25
N GLU A 32 8.78 -10.63 -0.81
CA GLU A 32 7.88 -11.51 -1.53
C GLU A 32 6.43 -11.48 -1.00
N THR A 33 6.13 -10.59 -0.07
CA THR A 33 4.82 -10.52 0.63
C THR A 33 3.65 -10.52 -0.36
N ARG A 34 3.74 -9.74 -1.44
CA ARG A 34 2.69 -9.67 -2.47
C ARG A 34 2.49 -10.98 -3.24
N ILE A 35 3.57 -11.74 -3.44
CA ILE A 35 3.51 -13.05 -4.10
C ILE A 35 2.85 -14.06 -3.14
N VAL A 36 3.33 -14.10 -1.90
CA VAL A 36 2.83 -15.01 -0.87
C VAL A 36 1.33 -14.80 -0.60
N ASN A 37 0.90 -13.55 -0.49
CA ASN A 37 -0.50 -13.23 -0.21
C ASN A 37 -1.48 -13.60 -1.34
N SER A 38 -1.00 -13.81 -2.57
CA SER A 38 -1.84 -14.28 -3.69
C SER A 38 -1.97 -15.80 -3.77
N LEU A 39 -1.16 -16.55 -3.01
CA LEU A 39 -1.07 -18.01 -3.17
C LEU A 39 -2.38 -18.73 -2.89
N GLU A 40 -3.19 -18.25 -1.96
CA GLU A 40 -4.49 -18.84 -1.63
C GLU A 40 -5.41 -18.82 -2.85
N THR A 41 -5.56 -17.67 -3.49
CA THR A 41 -6.36 -17.51 -4.72
C THR A 41 -5.81 -18.38 -5.85
N ILE A 42 -4.49 -18.36 -6.07
CA ILE A 42 -3.88 -19.16 -7.15
C ILE A 42 -4.10 -20.66 -6.92
N LYS A 43 -3.88 -21.17 -5.70
CA LYS A 43 -4.11 -22.59 -5.36
C LYS A 43 -5.57 -22.98 -5.52
N TYR A 44 -6.49 -22.11 -5.10
CA TYR A 44 -7.93 -22.35 -5.31
C TYR A 44 -8.27 -22.46 -6.80
N CYS A 45 -7.72 -21.57 -7.63
CA CYS A 45 -7.91 -21.60 -9.07
C CYS A 45 -7.30 -22.87 -9.70
N ILE A 46 -6.08 -23.27 -9.32
CA ILE A 46 -5.42 -24.49 -9.82
C ILE A 46 -6.27 -25.74 -9.53
N SER A 47 -6.92 -25.77 -8.36
CA SER A 47 -7.72 -26.95 -7.94
C SER A 47 -9.02 -27.13 -8.72
N LYS A 48 -9.58 -26.06 -9.31
CA LYS A 48 -10.91 -26.07 -9.95
C LYS A 48 -10.92 -25.73 -11.43
N ALA A 49 -10.09 -24.77 -11.83
CA ALA A 49 -10.07 -24.29 -13.19
C ALA A 49 -9.36 -25.27 -14.15
N SER A 50 -9.76 -25.29 -15.41
CA SER A 50 -9.06 -26.03 -16.46
C SER A 50 -7.71 -25.37 -16.81
N LYS A 51 -7.65 -24.04 -16.66
CA LYS A 51 -6.45 -23.24 -16.95
C LYS A 51 -6.41 -21.99 -16.08
N VAL A 52 -5.22 -21.64 -15.60
CA VAL A 52 -4.96 -20.43 -14.79
C VAL A 52 -3.93 -19.57 -15.50
N ILE A 53 -4.30 -18.34 -15.79
CA ILE A 53 -3.47 -17.37 -16.50
C ILE A 53 -3.25 -16.18 -15.59
N ILE A 54 -1.99 -15.94 -15.22
CA ILE A 54 -1.59 -14.90 -14.29
C ILE A 54 -1.08 -13.69 -15.07
N LEU A 55 -1.66 -12.53 -14.81
CA LEU A 55 -1.21 -11.24 -15.32
C LEU A 55 -0.68 -10.39 -14.17
N SER A 56 0.44 -9.73 -14.38
CA SER A 56 0.96 -8.76 -13.42
C SER A 56 1.84 -7.71 -14.10
N HIS A 57 2.24 -6.70 -13.33
CA HIS A 57 3.20 -5.70 -13.74
C HIS A 57 4.41 -5.66 -12.79
N LEU A 58 5.52 -5.12 -13.27
CA LEU A 58 6.72 -4.85 -12.50
C LEU A 58 7.34 -3.52 -12.97
N GLY A 59 7.59 -2.61 -12.04
CA GLY A 59 8.21 -1.32 -12.33
C GLY A 59 7.40 -0.43 -13.27
N ARG A 60 8.10 0.49 -13.92
CA ARG A 60 7.58 1.36 -15.00
C ARG A 60 8.39 1.11 -16.24
N ILE A 61 7.74 1.03 -17.39
CA ILE A 61 8.37 0.81 -18.70
C ILE A 61 8.27 2.11 -19.50
N LYS A 62 9.41 2.73 -19.74
CA LYS A 62 9.56 3.95 -20.54
C LYS A 62 10.58 3.78 -21.66
N THR A 63 11.45 2.79 -21.58
CA THR A 63 12.52 2.48 -22.52
C THR A 63 12.60 0.96 -22.75
N GLU A 64 13.31 0.53 -23.81
CA GLU A 64 13.59 -0.88 -24.04
C GLU A 64 14.48 -1.48 -22.94
N GLU A 65 15.37 -0.69 -22.33
CA GLU A 65 16.18 -1.12 -21.20
C GLU A 65 15.29 -1.43 -19.96
N ASP A 66 14.22 -0.64 -19.75
CA ASP A 66 13.27 -0.91 -18.67
C ASP A 66 12.60 -2.29 -18.84
N LYS A 67 12.34 -2.75 -20.06
CA LYS A 67 11.80 -4.10 -20.30
C LYS A 67 12.76 -5.17 -19.82
N GLN A 68 14.06 -5.03 -20.10
CA GLN A 68 15.07 -6.00 -19.68
C GLN A 68 15.19 -6.05 -18.15
N ASN A 69 15.14 -4.90 -17.48
CA ASN A 69 15.30 -4.78 -16.04
C ASN A 69 14.04 -5.15 -15.25
N ASN A 70 12.86 -5.10 -15.88
CA ASN A 70 11.57 -5.33 -15.24
C ASN A 70 10.82 -6.53 -15.83
N SER A 71 11.54 -7.57 -16.24
CA SER A 71 10.92 -8.86 -16.63
C SER A 71 10.37 -9.57 -15.40
N LEU A 72 9.18 -10.14 -15.53
CA LEU A 72 8.54 -10.95 -14.49
C LEU A 72 9.10 -12.38 -14.39
N LYS A 73 10.09 -12.74 -15.18
CA LYS A 73 10.69 -14.10 -15.17
C LYS A 73 11.14 -14.52 -13.78
N VAL A 74 11.83 -13.66 -13.04
CA VAL A 74 12.29 -13.94 -11.66
C VAL A 74 11.11 -14.18 -10.72
N VAL A 75 10.02 -13.44 -10.89
CA VAL A 75 8.80 -13.62 -10.09
C VAL A 75 8.11 -14.93 -10.46
N CYS A 76 8.03 -15.27 -11.74
CA CYS A 76 7.48 -16.55 -12.21
C CYS A 76 8.24 -17.74 -11.61
N ASP A 77 9.59 -17.71 -11.63
CA ASP A 77 10.43 -18.76 -11.05
C ASP A 77 10.24 -18.87 -9.52
N ARG A 78 10.04 -17.74 -8.85
CA ARG A 78 9.74 -17.74 -7.41
C ARG A 78 8.35 -18.30 -7.12
N LEU A 79 7.33 -17.88 -7.89
CA LEU A 79 5.96 -18.36 -7.75
C LEU A 79 5.87 -19.88 -7.96
N SER A 80 6.57 -20.41 -8.98
CA SER A 80 6.66 -21.86 -9.24
C SER A 80 7.17 -22.62 -8.01
N LYS A 81 8.25 -22.13 -7.38
CA LYS A 81 8.79 -22.72 -6.15
C LYS A 81 7.83 -22.66 -4.97
N LEU A 82 7.11 -21.54 -4.78
CA LEU A 82 6.15 -21.36 -3.69
C LEU A 82 4.90 -22.23 -3.84
N LEU A 83 4.46 -22.45 -5.09
CA LEU A 83 3.34 -23.33 -5.40
C LEU A 83 3.73 -24.80 -5.41
N ASN A 84 5.01 -25.12 -5.60
CA ASN A 84 5.53 -26.45 -5.93
C ASN A 84 4.85 -27.04 -7.19
N GLU A 85 4.67 -26.15 -8.19
CA GLU A 85 4.02 -26.43 -9.47
C GLU A 85 4.82 -25.75 -10.59
N ASP A 86 4.81 -26.32 -11.79
CA ASP A 86 5.44 -25.70 -12.95
C ASP A 86 4.56 -24.56 -13.48
N VAL A 87 5.09 -23.33 -13.40
CA VAL A 87 4.46 -22.14 -14.00
C VAL A 87 5.15 -21.81 -15.32
N THR A 88 4.44 -21.96 -16.42
CA THR A 88 4.97 -21.65 -17.74
C THR A 88 5.03 -20.14 -17.93
N PHE A 89 6.24 -19.61 -18.16
CA PHE A 89 6.42 -18.19 -18.47
C PHE A 89 6.18 -17.93 -19.95
N VAL A 90 5.30 -16.96 -20.27
CA VAL A 90 4.91 -16.63 -21.65
C VAL A 90 5.27 -15.17 -21.96
N THR A 91 6.17 -15.00 -22.92
CA THR A 91 6.53 -13.70 -23.51
C THR A 91 5.55 -13.33 -24.62
N TYR A 92 5.48 -12.04 -24.99
CA TYR A 92 4.62 -11.54 -26.06
C TYR A 92 5.28 -11.72 -27.44
N ASP A 93 5.47 -12.99 -27.83
CA ASP A 93 6.04 -13.40 -29.11
C ASP A 93 4.99 -14.14 -30.00
N GLU A 94 5.42 -14.65 -31.14
CA GLU A 94 4.52 -15.34 -32.11
C GLU A 94 3.98 -16.67 -31.59
N ASP A 95 4.56 -17.25 -30.51
CA ASP A 95 4.15 -18.56 -29.96
C ASP A 95 3.16 -18.46 -28.79
N VAL A 96 2.63 -17.26 -28.48
CA VAL A 96 1.74 -17.04 -27.31
C VAL A 96 0.57 -18.02 -27.28
N GLU A 97 -0.16 -18.18 -28.39
CA GLU A 97 -1.33 -19.04 -28.43
C GLU A 97 -0.99 -20.51 -28.18
N SER A 98 0.08 -21.03 -28.78
CA SER A 98 0.53 -22.40 -28.54
C SER A 98 0.91 -22.61 -27.09
N LYS A 99 1.76 -21.74 -26.53
CA LYS A 99 2.20 -21.82 -25.13
C LYS A 99 0.99 -21.77 -24.15
N VAL A 100 0.01 -20.92 -24.44
CA VAL A 100 -1.21 -20.83 -23.63
C VAL A 100 -2.06 -22.08 -23.76
N ASN A 101 -2.20 -22.65 -24.97
CA ASN A 101 -3.03 -23.85 -25.20
C ASN A 101 -2.43 -25.10 -24.55
N ASP A 102 -1.12 -25.27 -24.60
CA ASP A 102 -0.42 -26.48 -24.16
C ASP A 102 -0.18 -26.55 -22.65
N ASN A 103 -0.38 -25.45 -21.92
CA ASN A 103 -0.06 -25.38 -20.50
C ASN A 103 -1.28 -25.05 -19.63
N LYS A 104 -1.31 -25.57 -18.40
CA LYS A 104 -2.40 -25.36 -17.44
C LYS A 104 -2.20 -24.12 -16.57
N LEU A 105 -0.98 -23.88 -16.12
CA LEU A 105 -0.62 -22.76 -15.25
C LEU A 105 0.40 -21.87 -15.94
N ILE A 106 0.02 -20.64 -16.18
CA ILE A 106 0.74 -19.72 -17.06
C ILE A 106 0.91 -18.38 -16.38
N MET A 107 2.08 -17.76 -16.51
CA MET A 107 2.31 -16.38 -16.16
C MET A 107 2.83 -15.61 -17.36
N PHE A 108 2.11 -14.56 -17.74
CA PHE A 108 2.54 -13.67 -18.80
C PHE A 108 3.67 -12.74 -18.32
N GLU A 109 4.48 -12.30 -19.28
CA GLU A 109 5.43 -11.23 -19.11
C GLU A 109 4.71 -9.94 -18.68
N ASN A 110 5.46 -8.98 -18.18
CA ASN A 110 5.03 -7.70 -17.64
C ASN A 110 4.05 -6.98 -18.58
N VAL A 111 2.78 -6.84 -18.14
CA VAL A 111 1.73 -6.18 -18.95
C VAL A 111 2.08 -4.73 -19.32
N ARG A 112 2.95 -4.07 -18.55
CA ARG A 112 3.43 -2.72 -18.86
C ARG A 112 4.41 -2.64 -20.03
N TYR A 113 4.82 -3.76 -20.63
CA TYR A 113 5.56 -3.73 -21.89
C TYR A 113 4.77 -3.02 -22.99
N PHE A 114 3.43 -3.05 -22.90
CA PHE A 114 2.55 -2.31 -23.79
C PHE A 114 2.43 -0.81 -23.47
N ASP A 115 3.11 -0.33 -22.41
CA ASP A 115 3.18 1.09 -22.10
C ASP A 115 4.29 1.83 -22.84
N LEU A 116 5.24 1.11 -23.43
CA LEU A 116 6.32 1.73 -24.18
C LEU A 116 5.79 2.56 -25.35
N ASP A 117 4.79 2.00 -26.06
CA ASP A 117 4.12 2.66 -27.17
C ASP A 117 2.71 3.09 -26.75
N ASN A 118 2.49 4.40 -26.61
CA ASN A 118 1.18 5.01 -26.34
C ASN A 118 0.52 4.63 -25.00
N LYS A 119 1.23 4.03 -24.05
CA LYS A 119 0.74 3.63 -22.73
C LYS A 119 -0.55 2.81 -22.79
N LYS A 120 -0.61 1.83 -23.67
CA LYS A 120 -1.81 1.02 -23.93
C LYS A 120 -2.34 0.34 -22.68
N GLU A 121 -1.47 -0.22 -21.84
CA GLU A 121 -1.87 -0.82 -20.56
C GLU A 121 -2.45 0.25 -19.62
N SER A 122 -1.69 1.33 -19.37
CA SER A 122 -2.07 2.39 -18.43
C SER A 122 -3.23 3.27 -18.90
N ASN A 123 -3.56 3.28 -20.19
CA ASN A 123 -4.69 4.03 -20.77
C ASN A 123 -5.91 3.14 -21.05
N GLU A 124 -5.93 1.90 -20.54
CA GLU A 124 -7.04 0.95 -20.74
C GLU A 124 -7.39 0.77 -22.23
N ASP A 125 -6.39 0.57 -23.08
CA ASP A 125 -6.59 0.38 -24.53
C ASP A 125 -7.59 -0.75 -24.80
N PRO A 126 -8.66 -0.51 -25.59
CA PRO A 126 -9.72 -1.51 -25.81
C PRO A 126 -9.23 -2.75 -26.55
N GLU A 127 -8.29 -2.62 -27.48
CA GLU A 127 -7.79 -3.76 -28.25
C GLU A 127 -6.86 -4.63 -27.38
N LEU A 128 -6.03 -3.99 -26.54
CA LEU A 128 -5.22 -4.70 -25.56
C LEU A 128 -6.10 -5.41 -24.52
N SER A 129 -7.17 -4.77 -24.07
CA SER A 129 -8.16 -5.38 -23.15
C SER A 129 -8.80 -6.62 -23.76
N LYS A 130 -9.23 -6.57 -25.03
CA LYS A 130 -9.77 -7.72 -25.79
C LYS A 130 -8.72 -8.81 -25.97
N TYR A 131 -7.48 -8.43 -26.28
CA TYR A 131 -6.37 -9.38 -26.41
C TYR A 131 -6.20 -10.21 -25.14
N PHE A 132 -6.08 -9.55 -23.97
CA PHE A 132 -5.98 -10.28 -22.70
C PHE A 132 -7.24 -11.09 -22.39
N ALA A 133 -8.43 -10.53 -22.60
CA ALA A 133 -9.70 -11.21 -22.34
C ALA A 133 -9.89 -12.48 -23.18
N SER A 134 -9.28 -12.57 -24.38
CA SER A 134 -9.40 -13.74 -25.28
C SER A 134 -8.84 -15.03 -24.68
N PHE A 135 -7.92 -14.93 -23.72
CA PHE A 135 -7.30 -16.10 -23.10
C PHE A 135 -8.15 -16.76 -22.03
N GLY A 136 -9.18 -16.09 -21.48
CA GLY A 136 -9.97 -16.62 -20.37
C GLY A 136 -11.48 -16.56 -20.58
N ASP A 137 -12.20 -17.23 -19.69
CA ASP A 137 -13.66 -17.23 -19.62
C ASP A 137 -14.16 -16.43 -18.42
N ILE A 138 -13.32 -16.29 -17.38
CA ILE A 138 -13.59 -15.58 -16.12
C ILE A 138 -12.37 -14.77 -15.75
N PHE A 139 -12.61 -13.56 -15.22
CA PHE A 139 -11.57 -12.68 -14.70
C PHE A 139 -11.63 -12.58 -13.17
N ILE A 140 -10.47 -12.65 -12.53
CA ILE A 140 -10.30 -12.55 -11.06
C ILE A 140 -9.35 -11.41 -10.76
N ASN A 141 -9.84 -10.39 -10.06
CA ASN A 141 -8.98 -9.33 -9.54
C ASN A 141 -8.35 -9.77 -8.21
N GLU A 142 -7.03 -10.00 -8.22
CA GLU A 142 -6.19 -10.30 -7.05
C GLU A 142 -5.16 -9.20 -6.79
N GLY A 143 -5.24 -8.09 -7.52
CA GLY A 143 -4.30 -6.99 -7.47
C GLY A 143 -4.85 -5.77 -6.71
N PHE A 144 -5.04 -5.85 -5.39
CA PHE A 144 -5.55 -4.72 -4.60
C PHE A 144 -4.73 -3.45 -4.80
N GLY A 145 -3.37 -3.55 -4.79
CA GLY A 145 -2.47 -2.41 -4.93
C GLY A 145 -2.58 -1.65 -6.27
N VAL A 146 -3.18 -2.24 -7.29
CA VAL A 146 -3.44 -1.59 -8.60
C VAL A 146 -4.90 -1.24 -8.82
N SER A 147 -5.81 -1.64 -7.94
CA SER A 147 -7.25 -1.47 -8.11
C SER A 147 -7.75 -0.02 -8.05
N HIS A 148 -6.88 0.93 -7.72
CA HIS A 148 -7.18 2.37 -7.75
C HIS A 148 -6.97 3.01 -9.14
N ARG A 149 -6.58 2.23 -10.15
CA ARG A 149 -6.27 2.72 -11.51
C ARG A 149 -7.08 1.98 -12.56
N GLU A 150 -7.47 2.69 -13.61
CA GLU A 150 -7.90 2.06 -14.84
C GLU A 150 -6.70 1.50 -15.59
N CYS A 151 -6.81 0.28 -16.12
CA CYS A 151 -5.83 -0.30 -17.02
C CYS A 151 -6.41 -1.49 -17.80
N ALA A 152 -5.81 -1.78 -18.95
CA ALA A 152 -6.29 -2.82 -19.85
C ALA A 152 -6.39 -4.20 -19.18
N SER A 153 -5.37 -4.58 -18.39
CA SER A 153 -5.30 -5.87 -17.71
C SER A 153 -6.17 -6.00 -16.45
N LEU A 154 -6.88 -4.96 -16.04
CA LEU A 154 -7.77 -4.97 -14.88
C LEU A 154 -9.17 -4.50 -15.24
N THR A 155 -9.41 -3.19 -15.27
CA THR A 155 -10.73 -2.63 -15.57
C THR A 155 -11.18 -2.93 -17.00
N GLY A 156 -10.24 -2.98 -17.95
CA GLY A 156 -10.53 -3.34 -19.33
C GLY A 156 -11.03 -4.77 -19.48
N ILE A 157 -10.36 -5.75 -18.89
CA ILE A 157 -10.81 -7.16 -18.92
C ILE A 157 -12.12 -7.32 -18.15
N SER A 158 -12.26 -6.66 -16.98
CA SER A 158 -13.46 -6.81 -16.15
C SER A 158 -14.75 -6.31 -16.79
N LYS A 159 -14.65 -5.42 -17.79
CA LYS A 159 -15.78 -4.98 -18.63
C LYS A 159 -16.18 -6.00 -19.70
N LEU A 160 -15.31 -6.96 -20.02
CA LEU A 160 -15.49 -7.92 -21.12
C LEU A 160 -15.86 -9.33 -20.64
N LEU A 161 -15.45 -9.72 -19.43
CA LEU A 161 -15.65 -11.06 -18.90
C LEU A 161 -16.48 -11.05 -17.60
N PRO A 162 -17.19 -12.14 -17.29
CA PRO A 162 -17.68 -12.39 -15.94
C PRO A 162 -16.52 -12.29 -14.96
N SER A 163 -16.69 -11.49 -13.90
CA SER A 163 -15.57 -11.09 -13.04
C SER A 163 -15.91 -11.16 -11.56
N CYS A 164 -14.90 -11.45 -10.73
CA CYS A 164 -14.98 -11.40 -9.27
C CYS A 164 -13.64 -10.94 -8.66
N ASN A 165 -13.65 -10.72 -7.34
CA ASN A 165 -12.44 -10.43 -6.59
C ASN A 165 -11.92 -11.71 -5.93
N GLY A 166 -10.60 -11.89 -5.95
CA GLY A 166 -9.91 -12.96 -5.26
C GLY A 166 -9.81 -12.73 -3.75
N PHE A 167 -9.25 -13.69 -3.03
CA PHE A 167 -9.22 -13.68 -1.57
C PHE A 167 -8.41 -12.52 -0.99
N LEU A 168 -7.26 -12.17 -1.58
CA LEU A 168 -6.46 -11.03 -1.13
C LEU A 168 -7.24 -9.72 -1.24
N VAL A 169 -7.88 -9.47 -2.38
CA VAL A 169 -8.67 -8.25 -2.58
C VAL A 169 -9.85 -8.20 -1.61
N CYS A 170 -10.54 -9.32 -1.39
CA CYS A 170 -11.63 -9.41 -0.43
C CYS A 170 -11.16 -9.13 0.99
N ASN A 171 -10.04 -9.74 1.40
CA ASN A 171 -9.45 -9.54 2.73
C ASN A 171 -9.02 -8.08 2.96
N GLU A 172 -8.41 -7.44 1.96
CA GLU A 172 -8.03 -6.02 2.03
C GLU A 172 -9.27 -5.13 2.20
N VAL A 173 -10.31 -5.33 1.38
CA VAL A 173 -11.54 -4.55 1.44
C VAL A 173 -12.26 -4.75 2.78
N ASP A 174 -12.41 -6.00 3.23
CA ASP A 174 -13.09 -6.31 4.49
C ASP A 174 -12.37 -5.68 5.69
N ASN A 175 -11.04 -5.77 5.75
CA ASN A 175 -10.26 -5.16 6.84
C ASN A 175 -10.29 -3.63 6.80
N LEU A 176 -10.06 -3.03 5.63
CA LEU A 176 -10.02 -1.58 5.50
C LEU A 176 -11.40 -0.92 5.67
N SER A 177 -12.48 -1.63 5.31
CA SER A 177 -13.85 -1.16 5.56
C SER A 177 -14.13 -0.96 7.05
N ASN A 178 -13.50 -1.75 7.93
CA ASN A 178 -13.60 -1.57 9.37
C ASN A 178 -13.09 -0.20 9.85
N LEU A 179 -12.17 0.43 9.12
CA LEU A 179 -11.69 1.77 9.44
C LEU A 179 -12.66 2.89 9.00
N LEU A 180 -13.61 2.57 8.12
CA LEU A 180 -14.59 3.52 7.60
C LEU A 180 -15.94 3.45 8.37
N ASP A 181 -16.44 2.23 8.63
CA ASP A 181 -17.79 2.03 9.20
C ASP A 181 -17.84 1.00 10.34
N GLY A 182 -16.83 0.13 10.48
CA GLY A 182 -16.80 -0.98 11.46
C GLY A 182 -15.85 -0.78 12.65
N TYR A 183 -15.31 0.44 12.84
CA TYR A 183 -14.34 0.70 13.91
C TYR A 183 -14.98 0.72 15.29
N GLU A 184 -14.22 0.25 16.27
CA GLU A 184 -14.56 0.37 17.69
C GLU A 184 -13.89 1.61 18.28
N LYS A 185 -14.61 2.35 19.10
CA LYS A 185 -14.10 3.55 19.78
C LYS A 185 -13.48 3.21 21.14
N PRO A 186 -12.47 4.00 21.61
CA PRO A 186 -11.86 5.12 20.93
C PRO A 186 -11.02 4.68 19.72
N TYR A 187 -11.04 5.49 18.66
CA TYR A 187 -10.31 5.26 17.42
C TYR A 187 -9.18 6.26 17.27
N ALA A 188 -7.93 5.78 17.21
CA ALA A 188 -6.73 6.60 16.99
C ALA A 188 -6.20 6.42 15.57
N VAL A 189 -5.81 7.51 14.95
CA VAL A 189 -5.11 7.57 13.66
C VAL A 189 -3.76 8.21 13.89
N CYS A 190 -2.66 7.52 13.56
CA CYS A 190 -1.31 8.07 13.56
C CYS A 190 -0.88 8.34 12.13
N MET A 191 -0.65 9.62 11.81
CA MET A 191 -0.25 10.08 10.49
C MET A 191 1.19 10.57 10.53
N GLY A 192 2.06 9.88 9.82
CA GLY A 192 3.45 10.26 9.59
C GLY A 192 3.72 10.54 8.10
N GLY A 193 5.01 10.66 7.77
CA GLY A 193 5.46 10.90 6.39
C GLY A 193 5.85 12.35 6.12
N LYS A 194 6.06 12.70 4.83
CA LYS A 194 6.74 13.96 4.47
C LYS A 194 5.79 15.12 4.21
N LYS A 195 4.72 14.91 3.43
CA LYS A 195 3.87 15.98 2.90
C LYS A 195 2.45 15.90 3.41
N VAL A 196 1.88 17.04 3.80
CA VAL A 196 0.45 17.19 4.12
C VAL A 196 -0.39 17.04 2.85
N SER A 197 0.04 17.69 1.76
CA SER A 197 -0.69 17.69 0.47
C SER A 197 -0.98 16.29 -0.07
N ASP A 198 -0.10 15.32 0.15
CA ASP A 198 -0.27 13.93 -0.30
C ASP A 198 -1.35 13.17 0.51
N LYS A 199 -1.83 13.74 1.63
CA LYS A 199 -2.70 13.06 2.60
C LYS A 199 -3.97 13.83 2.95
N ILE A 200 -4.23 14.98 2.33
CA ILE A 200 -5.41 15.81 2.62
C ILE A 200 -6.70 14.98 2.57
N GLU A 201 -6.95 14.27 1.47
CA GLU A 201 -8.15 13.46 1.29
C GLU A 201 -8.29 12.37 2.37
N LEU A 202 -7.19 11.76 2.77
CA LEU A 202 -7.17 10.74 3.81
C LEU A 202 -7.44 11.37 5.19
N ILE A 203 -6.81 12.50 5.51
CA ILE A 203 -7.02 13.23 6.75
C ILE A 203 -8.50 13.64 6.85
N ASP A 204 -9.07 14.25 5.80
CA ASP A 204 -10.46 14.70 5.76
C ASP A 204 -11.45 13.54 5.96
N SER A 205 -11.16 12.38 5.36
CA SER A 205 -11.97 11.18 5.52
C SER A 205 -11.95 10.63 6.96
N LEU A 206 -10.76 10.57 7.59
CA LEU A 206 -10.58 9.91 8.87
C LEU A 206 -10.80 10.84 10.08
N ILE A 207 -10.53 12.14 9.98
CA ILE A 207 -10.67 13.08 11.12
C ILE A 207 -12.10 13.16 11.65
N THR A 208 -13.09 12.96 10.78
CA THR A 208 -14.49 12.94 11.18
C THR A 208 -14.88 11.69 11.97
N LYS A 209 -14.15 10.59 11.77
CA LYS A 209 -14.41 9.26 12.33
C LYS A 209 -13.59 8.98 13.60
N CYS A 210 -12.31 9.34 13.59
CA CYS A 210 -11.41 9.10 14.71
C CYS A 210 -11.71 10.00 15.91
N ASP A 211 -11.30 9.54 17.08
CA ASP A 211 -11.33 10.32 18.31
C ASP A 211 -10.00 11.05 18.52
N TYR A 212 -8.88 10.48 18.03
CA TYR A 212 -7.54 11.06 18.13
C TYR A 212 -6.82 10.95 16.79
N MET A 213 -6.17 12.04 16.36
CA MET A 213 -5.29 12.08 15.20
C MET A 213 -3.91 12.57 15.61
N LEU A 214 -2.96 11.64 15.71
CA LEU A 214 -1.59 11.87 16.12
C LEU A 214 -0.76 12.23 14.88
N ILE A 215 -0.35 13.48 14.75
CA ILE A 215 0.41 13.97 13.59
C ILE A 215 1.91 13.94 13.91
N SER A 216 2.69 13.31 13.03
CA SER A 216 4.12 13.09 13.19
C SER A 216 4.87 13.09 11.86
N GLY A 217 6.13 12.63 11.85
CA GLY A 217 6.97 12.68 10.66
C GLY A 217 7.28 14.12 10.23
N LEU A 218 7.75 14.32 9.00
CA LEU A 218 8.06 15.66 8.53
C LEU A 218 6.83 16.54 8.30
N MET A 219 5.68 15.93 8.01
CA MET A 219 4.44 16.69 7.80
C MET A 219 3.99 17.49 9.04
N VAL A 220 4.35 17.07 10.25
CA VAL A 220 4.00 17.81 11.48
C VAL A 220 4.59 19.21 11.50
N TYR A 221 5.77 19.39 10.89
CA TYR A 221 6.42 20.71 10.83
C TYR A 221 5.66 21.71 9.97
N THR A 222 4.87 21.27 8.99
CA THR A 222 3.93 22.14 8.26
C THR A 222 2.81 22.63 9.20
N PHE A 223 2.28 21.79 10.08
CA PHE A 223 1.33 22.22 11.12
C PHE A 223 1.96 23.20 12.11
N LEU A 224 3.15 22.89 12.61
CA LEU A 224 3.87 23.76 13.57
C LEU A 224 4.22 25.12 12.94
N ALA A 225 4.71 25.14 11.70
CA ALA A 225 5.01 26.36 10.97
C ALA A 225 3.76 27.22 10.75
N SER A 226 2.61 26.60 10.43
CA SER A 226 1.32 27.30 10.28
C SER A 226 0.87 28.00 11.57
N MET A 227 1.32 27.51 12.74
CA MET A 227 1.10 28.14 14.06
C MET A 227 2.18 29.19 14.41
N GLY A 228 3.15 29.47 13.53
CA GLY A 228 4.26 30.39 13.76
C GLY A 228 5.40 29.83 14.61
N LYS A 229 5.46 28.49 14.80
CA LYS A 229 6.59 27.85 15.50
C LYS A 229 7.80 27.73 14.57
N LYS A 230 8.99 27.76 15.16
CA LYS A 230 10.22 27.43 14.43
C LYS A 230 10.27 25.94 14.10
N THR A 231 10.79 25.62 12.92
CA THR A 231 10.86 24.25 12.40
C THR A 231 12.26 23.86 11.92
N GLY A 232 13.26 24.72 12.17
CA GLY A 232 14.63 24.50 11.72
C GLY A 232 14.73 24.31 10.21
N LYS A 233 15.45 23.29 9.80
CA LYS A 233 15.61 22.88 8.38
C LYS A 233 14.55 21.87 7.92
N ALA A 234 13.52 21.61 8.73
CA ALA A 234 12.47 20.68 8.33
C ALA A 234 11.76 21.17 7.07
N PHE A 235 11.38 20.23 6.21
CA PHE A 235 10.56 20.52 5.04
C PHE A 235 9.18 20.99 5.48
N VAL A 236 8.71 22.13 4.97
CA VAL A 236 7.37 22.66 5.19
C VAL A 236 6.70 23.00 3.86
N GLU A 237 5.38 22.84 3.80
CA GLU A 237 4.55 23.17 2.64
C GLU A 237 3.72 24.42 2.95
N GLU A 238 4.21 25.61 2.55
CA GLU A 238 3.54 26.88 2.82
C GLU A 238 2.12 26.92 2.22
N ASP A 239 1.92 26.33 1.05
CA ASP A 239 0.62 26.23 0.38
C ASP A 239 -0.42 25.43 1.20
N SER A 240 0.03 24.63 2.18
CA SER A 240 -0.82 23.85 3.08
C SER A 240 -1.12 24.53 4.41
N PHE A 241 -0.59 25.75 4.68
CA PHE A 241 -0.74 26.40 5.99
C PHE A 241 -2.19 26.71 6.34
N GLU A 242 -2.97 27.24 5.40
CA GLU A 242 -4.37 27.56 5.63
C GLU A 242 -5.20 26.29 5.93
N TYR A 243 -4.89 25.20 5.24
CA TYR A 243 -5.49 23.90 5.53
C TYR A 243 -5.16 23.43 6.95
N CYS A 244 -3.88 23.45 7.33
CA CYS A 244 -3.45 23.05 8.69
C CYS A 244 -4.10 23.87 9.78
N LYS A 245 -4.15 25.22 9.63
CA LYS A 245 -4.84 26.12 10.58
C LYS A 245 -6.32 25.78 10.71
N SER A 246 -7.02 25.68 9.58
CA SER A 246 -8.44 25.35 9.54
C SER A 246 -8.73 24.01 10.25
N LEU A 247 -7.85 23.02 10.07
CA LEU A 247 -7.99 21.72 10.70
C LEU A 247 -7.80 21.80 12.21
N LEU A 248 -6.77 22.51 12.69
CA LEU A 248 -6.50 22.74 14.11
C LEU A 248 -7.61 23.52 14.81
N GLU A 249 -8.20 24.53 14.15
CA GLU A 249 -9.33 25.31 14.66
C GLU A 249 -10.60 24.47 14.74
N LYS A 250 -10.85 23.63 13.73
CA LYS A 250 -12.08 22.82 13.64
C LYS A 250 -12.08 21.60 14.57
N TYR A 251 -10.90 21.02 14.82
CA TYR A 251 -10.75 19.77 15.57
C TYR A 251 -9.68 19.86 16.69
N PRO A 252 -9.69 20.91 17.53
CA PRO A 252 -8.63 21.13 18.52
C PRO A 252 -8.48 19.99 19.54
N GLU A 253 -9.58 19.29 19.86
CA GLU A 253 -9.57 18.19 20.82
C GLU A 253 -9.12 16.85 20.23
N LYS A 254 -9.05 16.76 18.88
CA LYS A 254 -8.69 15.50 18.21
C LYS A 254 -7.25 15.47 17.76
N ILE A 255 -6.70 16.62 17.33
CA ILE A 255 -5.37 16.69 16.74
C ILE A 255 -4.32 16.79 17.85
N VAL A 256 -3.39 15.85 17.85
CA VAL A 256 -2.28 15.78 18.78
C VAL A 256 -0.98 15.96 18.00
N LEU A 257 -0.29 17.06 18.25
CA LEU A 257 1.02 17.35 17.66
C LEU A 257 2.16 16.87 18.57
N ILE A 258 3.35 16.80 18.02
CA ILE A 258 4.57 16.44 18.75
C ILE A 258 4.94 17.54 19.75
N LYS A 259 5.65 17.16 20.83
CA LYS A 259 6.12 18.06 21.89
C LYS A 259 7.62 18.29 21.84
N ASP A 260 8.35 17.32 21.30
CA ASP A 260 9.80 17.26 21.29
C ASP A 260 10.30 16.48 20.06
N ALA A 261 11.57 16.66 19.76
CA ALA A 261 12.21 16.04 18.61
C ALA A 261 13.69 15.71 18.92
N TYR A 262 14.18 14.68 18.21
CA TYR A 262 15.61 14.50 18.00
C TYR A 262 16.00 15.19 16.70
N VAL A 263 17.01 16.05 16.79
CA VAL A 263 17.52 16.86 15.68
C VAL A 263 18.98 16.55 15.41
N ARG A 264 19.42 16.78 14.17
CA ARG A 264 20.83 16.82 13.79
C ARG A 264 21.29 18.27 13.74
N ASN A 265 22.26 18.63 14.63
CA ASN A 265 22.95 19.91 14.63
C ASN A 265 24.29 19.72 15.33
N ASN A 266 25.39 19.51 14.55
CA ASN A 266 26.69 19.06 15.07
C ASN A 266 26.60 17.77 15.90
N GLY A 267 25.83 16.77 15.42
CA GLY A 267 25.49 15.52 16.08
C GLY A 267 24.03 15.48 16.51
N LYS A 268 23.59 14.34 17.06
CA LYS A 268 22.23 14.16 17.56
C LYS A 268 22.01 14.97 18.83
N GLN A 269 20.93 15.73 18.84
CA GLN A 269 20.52 16.54 19.99
C GLN A 269 19.01 16.38 20.24
N TYR A 270 18.61 16.61 21.48
CA TYR A 270 17.20 16.66 21.89
C TYR A 270 16.73 18.12 21.93
N ARG A 271 15.50 18.39 21.53
CA ARG A 271 14.85 19.70 21.57
C ARG A 271 13.39 19.57 21.98
N LEU A 272 12.92 20.46 22.84
CA LEU A 272 11.49 20.78 22.89
C LEU A 272 11.11 21.55 21.62
N ILE A 273 9.84 21.47 21.19
CA ILE A 273 9.41 22.14 19.95
C ILE A 273 9.68 23.66 19.99
N ASP A 274 9.53 24.28 21.16
CA ASP A 274 9.79 25.72 21.31
C ASP A 274 11.29 26.09 21.38
N GLU A 275 12.16 25.09 21.45
CA GLU A 275 13.64 25.25 21.49
C GLU A 275 14.31 24.93 20.15
N ILE A 276 13.52 24.59 19.11
CA ILE A 276 14.08 24.30 17.78
C ILE A 276 14.78 25.54 17.23
N ASP A 277 16.05 25.35 16.84
CA ASP A 277 16.90 26.37 16.23
C ASP A 277 16.85 26.29 14.70
N ASP A 278 17.16 27.40 14.02
CA ASP A 278 17.15 27.50 12.54
C ASP A 278 18.15 26.54 11.87
N ASN A 279 19.17 26.07 12.61
CA ASN A 279 20.14 25.08 12.14
C ASN A 279 19.78 23.61 12.42
N ASP A 280 18.74 23.37 13.20
CA ASP A 280 18.30 22.03 13.55
C ASP A 280 17.65 21.32 12.38
N GLU A 281 18.13 20.13 12.01
CA GLU A 281 17.48 19.21 11.08
C GLU A 281 16.67 18.21 11.88
N CYS A 282 15.35 18.35 11.88
CA CYS A 282 14.44 17.52 12.67
C CYS A 282 14.25 16.15 12.00
N LEU A 283 14.62 15.07 12.68
CA LEU A 283 14.68 13.73 12.08
C LEU A 283 13.83 12.67 12.79
N ASP A 284 13.54 12.85 14.11
CA ASP A 284 12.72 11.89 14.84
C ASP A 284 11.94 12.60 15.95
N ILE A 285 10.91 11.94 16.47
CA ILE A 285 10.17 12.44 17.64
C ILE A 285 10.89 12.06 18.93
N GLY A 286 10.67 12.86 19.96
CA GLY A 286 11.29 12.65 21.27
C GLY A 286 10.44 11.85 22.25
N PRO A 287 10.97 11.64 23.48
CA PRO A 287 10.32 10.82 24.51
C PRO A 287 9.02 11.40 25.07
N GLU A 288 8.88 12.73 25.14
CA GLU A 288 7.63 13.35 25.63
C GLU A 288 6.49 13.13 24.62
N THR A 289 6.80 13.17 23.33
CA THR A 289 5.86 12.84 22.27
C THR A 289 5.44 11.37 22.32
N ILE A 290 6.40 10.46 22.50
CA ILE A 290 6.12 9.02 22.62
C ILE A 290 5.22 8.72 23.81
N GLU A 291 5.49 9.30 24.99
CA GLU A 291 4.66 9.11 26.18
C GLU A 291 3.26 9.69 25.98
N THR A 292 3.15 10.83 25.28
CA THR A 292 1.87 11.41 24.91
C THR A 292 1.10 10.48 23.98
N PHE A 293 1.73 10.01 22.88
CA PHE A 293 1.08 9.10 21.93
C PHE A 293 0.64 7.80 22.59
N LYS A 294 1.49 7.23 23.45
CA LYS A 294 1.16 6.03 24.23
C LYS A 294 -0.14 6.20 25.00
N THR A 295 -0.34 7.34 25.67
CA THR A 295 -1.57 7.63 26.45
C THR A 295 -2.84 7.55 25.59
N TYR A 296 -2.80 7.97 24.32
CA TYR A 296 -3.92 7.89 23.40
C TYR A 296 -4.06 6.49 22.78
N LEU A 297 -2.96 5.84 22.44
CA LEU A 297 -2.97 4.51 21.84
C LEU A 297 -3.48 3.45 22.82
N GLU A 298 -3.05 3.48 24.08
CA GLU A 298 -3.50 2.54 25.13
C GLU A 298 -5.01 2.59 25.39
N LYS A 299 -5.65 3.74 25.17
CA LYS A 299 -7.11 3.90 25.32
C LYS A 299 -7.87 3.43 24.10
N SER A 300 -7.21 3.31 22.94
CA SER A 300 -7.88 3.08 21.67
C SER A 300 -8.20 1.61 21.44
N LYS A 301 -9.37 1.34 20.86
CA LYS A 301 -9.80 0.01 20.43
C LYS A 301 -9.47 -0.26 18.97
N THR A 302 -9.47 0.80 18.16
CA THR A 302 -9.06 0.75 16.76
C THR A 302 -7.89 1.72 16.56
N ILE A 303 -6.84 1.28 15.88
CA ILE A 303 -5.64 2.07 15.61
C ILE A 303 -5.28 1.93 14.13
N PHE A 304 -5.15 3.05 13.43
CA PHE A 304 -4.62 3.08 12.07
C PHE A 304 -3.31 3.86 12.04
N ILE A 305 -2.27 3.26 11.46
CA ILE A 305 -0.94 3.87 11.31
C ILE A 305 -0.65 4.03 9.82
N ASN A 306 -0.28 5.26 9.41
CA ASN A 306 0.14 5.56 8.06
C ASN A 306 1.38 6.46 8.02
N GLY A 307 2.51 5.88 7.73
CA GLY A 307 3.82 6.52 7.68
C GLY A 307 4.61 6.41 8.98
N PRO A 308 5.94 6.40 8.89
CA PRO A 308 6.83 6.41 10.05
C PRO A 308 6.77 7.76 10.78
N VAL A 309 7.11 7.75 12.04
CA VAL A 309 7.11 8.95 12.87
C VAL A 309 8.45 9.69 12.88
N GLY A 310 9.51 9.07 12.37
CA GLY A 310 10.86 9.61 12.23
C GLY A 310 11.66 8.89 11.15
N LEU A 311 12.93 9.24 10.97
CA LEU A 311 13.87 8.66 9.99
C LEU A 311 14.39 7.31 10.50
N PHE A 312 13.55 6.29 10.51
CA PHE A 312 13.84 4.98 11.11
C PHE A 312 14.81 4.10 10.27
N GLU A 313 15.16 4.52 9.07
CA GLU A 313 16.20 3.92 8.24
C GLU A 313 17.61 4.23 8.79
N ASP A 314 17.77 5.37 9.46
CA ASP A 314 18.98 5.75 10.17
C ASP A 314 18.87 5.29 11.63
N SER A 315 19.76 4.37 12.04
CA SER A 315 19.75 3.79 13.38
C SER A 315 19.96 4.82 14.50
N GLU A 316 20.50 6.00 14.18
CA GLU A 316 20.66 7.11 15.13
C GLU A 316 19.32 7.80 15.42
N TYR A 317 18.36 7.76 14.45
CA TYR A 317 17.08 8.45 14.51
C TYR A 317 15.87 7.50 14.44
N GLU A 318 16.04 6.22 14.82
CA GLU A 318 14.96 5.22 14.83
C GLU A 318 14.12 5.18 16.11
N TYR A 319 14.47 6.00 17.11
CA TYR A 319 13.90 5.94 18.47
C TYR A 319 12.36 6.02 18.46
N GLY A 320 11.80 7.02 17.79
CA GLY A 320 10.36 7.25 17.75
C GLY A 320 9.59 6.08 17.11
N SER A 321 10.02 5.66 15.92
CA SER A 321 9.39 4.55 15.19
C SER A 321 9.52 3.22 15.92
N LYS A 322 10.67 2.95 16.52
CA LYS A 322 10.90 1.75 17.33
C LYS A 322 10.04 1.75 18.60
N SER A 323 10.01 2.86 19.34
CA SER A 323 9.19 2.99 20.56
C SER A 323 7.70 2.89 20.26
N LEU A 324 7.23 3.49 19.17
CA LEU A 324 5.84 3.33 18.71
C LEU A 324 5.51 1.84 18.45
N CYS A 325 6.38 1.13 17.75
CA CYS A 325 6.18 -0.29 17.49
C CYS A 325 6.19 -1.14 18.78
N GLU A 326 7.08 -0.84 19.74
CA GLU A 326 7.08 -1.53 21.05
C GLU A 326 5.77 -1.32 21.81
N ILE A 327 5.18 -0.11 21.77
CA ILE A 327 3.86 0.15 22.36
C ILE A 327 2.80 -0.71 21.64
N LEU A 328 2.73 -0.64 20.31
CA LEU A 328 1.71 -1.34 19.52
C LEU A 328 1.71 -2.86 19.75
N LYS A 329 2.88 -3.47 19.95
CA LYS A 329 2.99 -4.92 20.23
C LYS A 329 2.30 -5.36 21.52
N THR A 330 2.14 -4.44 22.48
CA THR A 330 1.55 -4.75 23.79
C THR A 330 0.04 -4.52 23.87
N LEU A 331 -0.54 -3.91 22.82
CA LEU A 331 -1.95 -3.52 22.83
C LEU A 331 -2.87 -4.65 22.34
N ASP A 332 -4.03 -4.78 22.98
CA ASP A 332 -5.14 -5.64 22.55
C ASP A 332 -6.15 -4.88 21.67
N SER A 333 -5.64 -4.01 20.82
CA SER A 333 -6.41 -3.19 19.90
C SER A 333 -6.40 -3.79 18.50
N LYS A 334 -7.41 -3.49 17.69
CA LYS A 334 -7.39 -3.77 16.25
C LYS A 334 -6.47 -2.77 15.58
N ILE A 335 -5.29 -3.23 15.16
CA ILE A 335 -4.24 -2.39 14.58
C ILE A 335 -4.17 -2.61 13.06
N TYR A 336 -4.11 -1.52 12.31
CA TYR A 336 -4.05 -1.52 10.86
C TYR A 336 -2.87 -0.66 10.39
N ALA A 337 -2.05 -1.21 9.50
CA ALA A 337 -0.96 -0.51 8.84
C ALA A 337 -1.31 -0.21 7.39
N GLY A 338 -1.24 1.06 6.99
CA GLY A 338 -1.41 1.51 5.61
C GLY A 338 -0.12 2.10 5.05
N GLY A 339 0.25 1.67 3.84
CA GLY A 339 1.44 2.15 3.15
C GLY A 339 2.68 1.28 3.33
N GLY A 340 3.53 1.26 2.28
CA GLY A 340 4.72 0.40 2.23
C GLY A 340 5.74 0.70 3.33
N GLU A 341 6.00 1.98 3.62
CA GLU A 341 6.92 2.38 4.68
C GLU A 341 6.45 1.92 6.07
N THR A 342 5.13 2.01 6.35
CA THR A 342 4.54 1.52 7.61
C THR A 342 4.70 0.02 7.73
N THR A 343 4.38 -0.72 6.66
CA THR A 343 4.52 -2.18 6.64
C THR A 343 5.97 -2.60 6.82
N TYR A 344 6.92 -1.92 6.17
CA TYR A 344 8.35 -2.17 6.34
C TYR A 344 8.79 -1.90 7.79
N MET A 345 8.37 -0.78 8.38
CA MET A 345 8.64 -0.43 9.78
C MET A 345 8.09 -1.51 10.73
N PHE A 346 6.85 -1.98 10.52
CA PHE A 346 6.25 -3.03 11.34
C PHE A 346 6.98 -4.36 11.21
N ASN A 347 7.43 -4.72 10.02
CA ASN A 347 8.24 -5.93 9.81
C ASN A 347 9.62 -5.81 10.47
N LYS A 348 10.27 -4.64 10.33
CA LYS A 348 11.60 -4.38 10.95
C LYS A 348 11.56 -4.53 12.46
N TYR A 349 10.50 -4.06 13.11
CA TYR A 349 10.39 -4.05 14.58
C TYR A 349 9.47 -5.13 15.15
N GLY A 350 8.95 -6.05 14.33
CA GLY A 350 8.19 -7.23 14.77
C GLY A 350 6.79 -6.92 15.32
N VAL A 351 6.03 -6.04 14.67
CA VAL A 351 4.60 -5.84 14.98
C VAL A 351 3.78 -6.86 14.20
N ASP A 352 3.41 -7.96 14.84
CA ASP A 352 2.72 -9.09 14.18
C ASP A 352 1.21 -9.15 14.49
N ASN A 353 0.75 -8.39 15.48
CA ASN A 353 -0.64 -8.25 15.88
C ASN A 353 -1.44 -7.22 15.06
N ALA A 354 -0.94 -6.84 13.88
CA ALA A 354 -1.56 -5.82 13.02
C ALA A 354 -1.94 -6.38 11.64
N PHE A 355 -3.05 -5.92 11.08
CA PHE A 355 -3.32 -6.05 9.66
C PHE A 355 -2.39 -5.13 8.87
N LYS A 356 -1.61 -5.70 7.96
CA LYS A 356 -0.63 -4.98 7.13
C LYS A 356 -1.13 -4.95 5.69
N SER A 357 -1.71 -3.81 5.26
CA SER A 357 -2.20 -3.67 3.90
C SER A 357 -1.08 -3.66 2.88
N THR A 358 -1.25 -4.42 1.81
CA THR A 358 -0.32 -4.49 0.68
C THR A 358 -0.57 -3.42 -0.38
N GLY A 359 -1.65 -2.66 -0.23
CA GLY A 359 -2.19 -1.78 -1.28
C GLY A 359 -1.40 -0.49 -1.53
N GLY A 360 -0.58 -0.04 -0.57
CA GLY A 360 0.14 1.23 -0.72
C GLY A 360 -0.81 2.40 -1.04
N GLY A 361 -0.66 3.00 -2.24
CA GLY A 361 -1.55 4.08 -2.69
C GLY A 361 -3.03 3.68 -2.79
N ALA A 362 -3.32 2.43 -3.16
CA ALA A 362 -4.70 1.93 -3.23
C ALA A 362 -5.38 1.93 -1.84
N THR A 363 -4.63 1.60 -0.77
CA THR A 363 -5.13 1.68 0.61
C THR A 363 -5.59 3.09 0.95
N LEU A 364 -4.76 4.09 0.63
CA LEU A 364 -5.07 5.50 0.92
C LEU A 364 -6.29 5.95 0.11
N THR A 365 -6.34 5.63 -1.18
CA THR A 365 -7.49 5.93 -2.03
C THR A 365 -8.76 5.25 -1.53
N PHE A 366 -8.69 3.98 -1.11
CA PHE A 366 -9.84 3.27 -0.55
C PHE A 366 -10.36 3.95 0.72
N LEU A 367 -9.47 4.31 1.64
CA LEU A 367 -9.85 4.99 2.89
C LEU A 367 -10.38 6.42 2.66
N SER A 368 -9.97 7.08 1.59
CA SER A 368 -10.49 8.40 1.21
C SER A 368 -11.85 8.34 0.53
N SER A 369 -12.06 7.38 -0.39
CA SER A 369 -13.25 7.32 -1.26
C SER A 369 -14.27 6.24 -0.89
N GLY A 370 -13.90 5.29 -0.03
CA GLY A 370 -14.74 4.15 0.35
C GLY A 370 -14.79 3.02 -0.70
N THR A 371 -14.16 3.18 -1.86
CA THR A 371 -14.13 2.16 -2.92
C THR A 371 -12.95 2.37 -3.86
N LEU A 372 -12.67 1.39 -4.71
CA LEU A 372 -11.70 1.51 -5.80
C LEU A 372 -12.37 1.09 -7.12
N ILE A 373 -11.92 1.70 -8.22
CA ILE A 373 -12.50 1.45 -9.55
C ILE A 373 -12.32 0.00 -10.02
N GLY A 374 -11.25 -0.66 -9.61
CA GLY A 374 -10.97 -2.06 -9.94
C GLY A 374 -11.69 -3.10 -9.06
N ILE A 375 -12.40 -2.68 -8.01
CA ILE A 375 -13.19 -3.61 -7.18
C ILE A 375 -14.45 -4.02 -7.91
N ILE A 376 -14.63 -5.32 -8.10
CA ILE A 376 -15.79 -5.90 -8.77
C ILE A 376 -16.99 -5.89 -7.80
N LYS A 377 -18.03 -5.17 -8.19
CA LYS A 377 -19.25 -5.00 -7.39
C LYS A 377 -20.26 -6.11 -7.63
#